data_6617d03cc8afd386ee7d1bc20b2e7b90
#
_entry.id   6617d03cc8afd386ee7d1bc20b2e7b90
#
_cell.length_a   1.000
_cell.length_b   1.000
_cell.length_c   1.000
_cell.angle_alpha   90.00
_cell.angle_beta   90.00
_cell.angle_gamma   90.00
#
_symmetry.space_group_name_H-M   'P 1'
#
loop_
_entity.id
_entity.type
_entity.pdbx_description
1 polymer ?
#
loop_
_entity_poly.entity_id
_entity_poly.type
_entity_poly.pdbx_seq_one_letter_code
_entity_poly.pdbx_strand_id
1 'polypeptide(L)'
;MKQVIASLTVLFVFAMTGAAQVDISFQNELQRSIDRGLDSLEKSQKEGGFWTNEDHPAVTAIVLVAYHGNPNKPKETPAWITKGHDHLMKFIQPNGSIYVPGKGLANYNTALSMMAMLASGDEKYNPTIIKARQFLVRQQWDLGVKGKTDHPLDGGVGYGNSYPHGDLNNTLTA
;
A
#
# COMPACT_ATOMS: atom_id res chain seq x y z
N MET A 1 -13.27 -39.98 42.45
CA MET A 1 -13.21 -38.55 42.04
C MET A 1 -11.84 -38.10 41.54
N LYS A 2 -10.71 -38.42 42.20
CA LYS A 2 -9.36 -37.99 41.76
C LYS A 2 -8.95 -38.52 40.38
N GLN A 3 -9.32 -39.71 39.98
CA GLN A 3 -8.97 -40.31 38.67
C GLN A 3 -9.76 -39.67 37.49
N VAL A 4 -11.00 -39.27 37.74
CA VAL A 4 -11.84 -38.62 36.70
C VAL A 4 -11.34 -37.21 36.39
N ILE A 5 -10.84 -36.50 37.40
CA ILE A 5 -10.27 -35.15 37.23
C ILE A 5 -8.97 -35.21 36.44
N ALA A 6 -8.09 -36.21 36.69
CA ALA A 6 -6.86 -36.41 35.93
C ALA A 6 -7.12 -36.73 34.45
N SER A 7 -8.12 -37.53 34.13
CA SER A 7 -8.49 -37.84 32.73
C SER A 7 -9.08 -36.65 32.00
N LEU A 8 -9.86 -35.79 32.69
CA LEU A 8 -10.38 -34.56 32.09
C LEU A 8 -9.26 -33.52 31.78
N THR A 9 -8.27 -33.41 32.66
CA THR A 9 -7.13 -32.49 32.47
C THR A 9 -6.26 -32.93 31.30
N VAL A 10 -6.03 -34.22 31.11
CA VAL A 10 -5.28 -34.73 29.96
C VAL A 10 -6.01 -34.49 28.64
N LEU A 11 -7.36 -34.67 28.63
CA LEU A 11 -8.18 -34.41 27.45
C LEU A 11 -8.17 -32.90 27.07
N PHE A 12 -8.15 -32.00 28.06
CA PHE A 12 -8.14 -30.57 27.85
C PHE A 12 -6.76 -30.05 27.31
N VAL A 13 -5.68 -30.66 27.74
CA VAL A 13 -4.32 -30.34 27.24
C VAL A 13 -4.14 -30.77 25.77
N PHE A 14 -4.72 -31.91 25.36
CA PHE A 14 -4.71 -32.34 23.96
C PHE A 14 -5.60 -31.50 23.05
N ALA A 15 -6.67 -30.90 23.56
CA ALA A 15 -7.52 -30.00 22.76
C ALA A 15 -6.90 -28.63 22.49
N MET A 16 -5.88 -28.20 23.23
CA MET A 16 -5.18 -26.92 23.01
C MET A 16 -4.00 -26.99 22.05
N THR A 17 -3.59 -28.18 21.61
CA THR A 17 -2.48 -28.35 20.66
C THR A 17 -2.91 -28.36 19.19
N GLY A 18 -4.16 -28.02 18.89
CA GLY A 18 -4.67 -27.77 17.55
C GLY A 18 -4.32 -26.36 17.03
N ALA A 19 -3.11 -25.86 17.32
CA ALA A 19 -2.56 -24.77 16.53
C ALA A 19 -2.49 -25.28 15.09
N ALA A 20 -3.21 -24.64 14.18
CA ALA A 20 -3.19 -24.98 12.76
C ALA A 20 -1.71 -25.07 12.33
N GLN A 21 -1.25 -26.28 12.10
CA GLN A 21 0.11 -26.52 11.61
C GLN A 21 0.13 -25.93 10.21
N VAL A 22 0.68 -24.74 10.09
CA VAL A 22 0.80 -24.08 8.78
C VAL A 22 1.64 -25.00 7.92
N ASP A 23 1.09 -25.44 6.81
CA ASP A 23 1.78 -26.32 5.88
C ASP A 23 3.03 -25.62 5.33
N ILE A 24 4.21 -26.07 5.79
CA ILE A 24 5.51 -25.55 5.40
C ILE A 24 5.68 -25.64 3.88
N SER A 25 5.15 -26.69 3.25
CA SER A 25 5.20 -26.85 1.80
C SER A 25 4.43 -25.74 1.10
N PHE A 26 3.23 -25.42 1.58
CA PHE A 26 2.42 -24.30 1.06
C PHE A 26 3.12 -22.95 1.25
N GLN A 27 3.71 -22.71 2.43
CA GLN A 27 4.46 -21.46 2.66
C GLN A 27 5.65 -21.32 1.69
N ASN A 28 6.41 -22.42 1.49
CA ASN A 28 7.54 -22.41 0.56
C ASN A 28 7.09 -22.18 -0.89
N GLU A 29 5.96 -22.76 -1.29
CA GLU A 29 5.41 -22.57 -2.64
C GLU A 29 4.90 -21.14 -2.85
N LEU A 30 4.23 -20.57 -1.84
CA LEU A 30 3.80 -19.17 -1.84
C LEU A 30 5.01 -18.23 -1.95
N GLN A 31 6.06 -18.45 -1.15
CA GLN A 31 7.26 -17.62 -1.20
C GLN A 31 7.95 -17.69 -2.57
N ARG A 32 8.10 -18.89 -3.14
CA ARG A 32 8.66 -19.05 -4.50
C ARG A 32 7.83 -18.30 -5.56
N SER A 33 6.52 -18.22 -5.37
CA SER A 33 5.65 -17.49 -6.28
C SER A 33 5.83 -15.97 -6.15
N ILE A 34 5.98 -15.47 -4.92
CA ILE A 34 6.33 -14.07 -4.64
C ILE A 34 7.68 -13.73 -5.27
N ASP A 35 8.71 -14.55 -5.02
CA ASP A 35 10.07 -14.31 -5.53
C ASP A 35 10.09 -14.24 -7.06
N ARG A 36 9.42 -15.19 -7.75
CA ARG A 36 9.30 -15.16 -9.22
C ARG A 36 8.56 -13.92 -9.72
N GLY A 37 7.53 -13.47 -9.00
CA GLY A 37 6.82 -12.25 -9.33
C GLY A 37 7.72 -11.02 -9.22
N LEU A 38 8.46 -10.91 -8.13
CA LEU A 38 9.40 -9.80 -7.90
C LEU A 38 10.55 -9.79 -8.90
N ASP A 39 11.13 -10.96 -9.23
CA ASP A 39 12.13 -11.10 -10.30
C ASP A 39 11.62 -10.62 -11.67
N SER A 40 10.37 -10.92 -11.98
CA SER A 40 9.74 -10.45 -13.22
C SER A 40 9.56 -8.94 -13.22
N LEU A 41 9.16 -8.38 -12.09
CA LEU A 41 9.03 -6.93 -11.92
C LEU A 41 10.38 -6.23 -12.05
N GLU A 42 11.44 -6.73 -11.39
CA GLU A 42 12.78 -6.18 -11.52
C GLU A 42 13.25 -6.14 -13.00
N LYS A 43 13.10 -7.26 -13.71
CA LYS A 43 13.50 -7.38 -15.13
C LYS A 43 12.68 -6.49 -16.06
N SER A 44 11.46 -6.15 -15.70
CA SER A 44 10.58 -5.30 -16.51
C SER A 44 10.69 -3.80 -16.22
N GLN A 45 11.47 -3.40 -15.20
CA GLN A 45 11.70 -1.99 -14.87
C GLN A 45 12.34 -1.26 -16.05
N LYS A 46 11.82 -0.08 -16.36
CA LYS A 46 12.39 0.81 -17.38
C LYS A 46 13.59 1.57 -16.82
N GLU A 47 14.46 2.06 -17.70
CA GLU A 47 15.70 2.76 -17.34
C GLU A 47 15.46 3.92 -16.37
N GLY A 48 14.35 4.65 -16.51
CA GLY A 48 13.95 5.77 -15.65
C GLY A 48 13.42 5.35 -14.25
N GLY A 49 13.43 4.05 -13.91
CA GLY A 49 12.98 3.56 -12.59
C GLY A 49 11.47 3.33 -12.48
N PHE A 50 10.74 3.26 -13.58
CA PHE A 50 9.29 3.12 -13.61
C PHE A 50 8.85 1.83 -14.34
N TRP A 51 7.55 1.54 -14.26
CA TRP A 51 6.90 0.46 -15.01
C TRP A 51 5.79 1.03 -15.89
N THR A 52 5.61 0.42 -17.04
CA THR A 52 4.60 0.75 -18.08
C THR A 52 4.67 2.19 -18.58
N ASN A 53 4.17 3.15 -17.83
CA ASN A 53 4.04 4.55 -18.23
C ASN A 53 4.73 5.48 -17.22
N GLU A 54 5.65 6.29 -17.71
CA GLU A 54 6.41 7.26 -16.92
C GLU A 54 5.51 8.30 -16.24
N ASP A 55 4.44 8.72 -16.92
CA ASP A 55 3.53 9.77 -16.44
C ASP A 55 2.52 9.30 -15.36
N HIS A 56 2.53 8.01 -14.99
CA HIS A 56 1.63 7.45 -14.00
C HIS A 56 2.36 6.85 -12.80
N PRO A 57 2.77 7.67 -11.83
CA PRO A 57 3.54 7.22 -10.67
C PRO A 57 2.83 6.14 -9.85
N ALA A 58 1.49 6.06 -9.87
CA ALA A 58 0.74 5.01 -9.18
C ALA A 58 1.16 3.59 -9.58
N VAL A 59 1.48 3.34 -10.86
CA VAL A 59 1.92 2.02 -11.31
C VAL A 59 3.25 1.63 -10.68
N THR A 60 4.19 2.56 -10.65
CA THR A 60 5.47 2.38 -9.94
C THR A 60 5.25 2.17 -8.44
N ALA A 61 4.37 2.94 -7.83
CA ALA A 61 4.05 2.83 -6.41
C ALA A 61 3.49 1.45 -6.04
N ILE A 62 2.59 0.87 -6.82
CA ILE A 62 2.03 -0.48 -6.57
C ILE A 62 3.15 -1.53 -6.57
N VAL A 63 4.11 -1.45 -7.49
CA VAL A 63 5.26 -2.37 -7.52
C VAL A 63 6.11 -2.24 -6.26
N LEU A 64 6.36 -1.01 -5.81
CA LEU A 64 7.12 -0.76 -4.58
C LEU A 64 6.38 -1.30 -3.34
N VAL A 65 5.05 -1.12 -3.26
CA VAL A 65 4.22 -1.72 -2.20
C VAL A 65 4.34 -3.24 -2.21
N ALA A 66 4.26 -3.87 -3.38
CA ALA A 66 4.40 -5.33 -3.50
C ALA A 66 5.77 -5.82 -3.00
N TYR A 67 6.86 -5.12 -3.35
CA TYR A 67 8.19 -5.44 -2.84
C TYR A 67 8.28 -5.30 -1.32
N HIS A 68 7.87 -4.16 -0.78
CA HIS A 68 7.94 -3.90 0.65
C HIS A 68 7.06 -4.83 1.49
N GLY A 69 5.97 -5.34 0.91
CA GLY A 69 5.09 -6.35 1.50
C GLY A 69 5.67 -7.75 1.56
N ASN A 70 6.80 -8.04 0.87
CA ASN A 70 7.45 -9.35 0.96
C ASN A 70 8.03 -9.58 2.36
N PRO A 71 7.57 -10.59 3.12
CA PRO A 71 8.07 -10.86 4.48
C PRO A 71 9.55 -11.26 4.50
N ASN A 72 10.06 -11.82 3.40
CA ASN A 72 11.42 -12.30 3.25
C ASN A 72 12.31 -11.37 2.38
N LYS A 73 11.91 -10.09 2.26
CA LYS A 73 12.74 -9.13 1.51
C LYS A 73 14.14 -8.98 2.11
N PRO A 74 15.17 -8.73 1.29
CA PRO A 74 16.52 -8.46 1.76
C PRO A 74 16.56 -7.30 2.75
N LYS A 75 17.53 -7.32 3.68
CA LYS A 75 17.76 -6.20 4.62
C LYS A 75 18.21 -4.93 3.88
N GLU A 76 19.05 -5.10 2.87
CA GLU A 76 19.49 -4.01 2.01
C GLU A 76 18.49 -3.80 0.87
N THR A 77 18.09 -2.57 0.66
CA THR A 77 17.16 -2.22 -0.41
C THR A 77 17.86 -2.33 -1.76
N PRO A 78 17.37 -3.17 -2.69
CA PRO A 78 17.97 -3.30 -4.02
C PRO A 78 17.92 -2.00 -4.81
N ALA A 79 18.89 -1.84 -5.72
CA ALA A 79 19.02 -0.63 -6.53
C ALA A 79 17.77 -0.32 -7.38
N TRP A 80 17.07 -1.35 -7.88
CA TRP A 80 15.86 -1.15 -8.67
C TRP A 80 14.69 -0.59 -7.83
N ILE A 81 14.60 -0.92 -6.55
CA ILE A 81 13.63 -0.34 -5.61
C ILE A 81 13.98 1.13 -5.32
N THR A 82 15.24 1.43 -5.07
CA THR A 82 15.71 2.81 -4.89
C THR A 82 15.37 3.67 -6.10
N LYS A 83 15.66 3.19 -7.32
CA LYS A 83 15.27 3.87 -8.57
C LYS A 83 13.76 4.12 -8.68
N GLY A 84 12.95 3.15 -8.24
CA GLY A 84 11.49 3.31 -8.22
C GLY A 84 11.05 4.43 -7.30
N HIS A 85 11.58 4.50 -6.08
CA HIS A 85 11.31 5.60 -5.16
C HIS A 85 11.79 6.94 -5.70
N ASP A 86 13.01 7.01 -6.27
CA ASP A 86 13.54 8.22 -6.88
C ASP A 86 12.67 8.72 -8.04
N HIS A 87 12.05 7.79 -8.78
CA HIS A 87 11.07 8.13 -9.80
C HIS A 87 9.84 8.81 -9.20
N LEU A 88 9.26 8.29 -8.11
CA LEU A 88 8.11 8.90 -7.45
C LEU A 88 8.42 10.31 -6.93
N MET A 89 9.62 10.54 -6.41
CA MET A 89 10.02 11.84 -5.85
C MET A 89 10.01 12.96 -6.89
N LYS A 90 10.15 12.66 -8.19
CA LYS A 90 10.12 13.65 -9.28
C LYS A 90 8.76 14.33 -9.46
N PHE A 91 7.68 13.70 -8.98
CA PHE A 91 6.30 14.13 -9.21
C PHE A 91 5.67 14.86 -8.03
N ILE A 92 6.46 15.12 -6.97
CA ILE A 92 5.98 15.87 -5.81
C ILE A 92 5.72 17.32 -6.19
N GLN A 93 4.49 17.76 -5.94
CA GLN A 93 4.05 19.12 -6.21
C GLN A 93 4.15 20.00 -4.94
N PRO A 94 4.22 21.32 -5.07
CA PRO A 94 4.29 22.24 -3.93
C PRO A 94 3.14 22.10 -2.93
N ASN A 95 1.95 21.70 -3.39
CA ASN A 95 0.76 21.49 -2.55
C ASN A 95 0.75 20.12 -1.83
N GLY A 96 1.77 19.30 -2.03
CA GLY A 96 1.93 17.96 -1.43
C GLY A 96 1.35 16.81 -2.25
N SER A 97 0.69 17.07 -3.37
CA SER A 97 0.25 16.00 -4.28
C SER A 97 1.44 15.38 -5.02
N ILE A 98 1.27 14.14 -5.47
CA ILE A 98 2.30 13.38 -6.20
C ILE A 98 1.65 12.89 -7.50
N TYR A 99 1.81 13.63 -8.58
CA TYR A 99 1.25 13.32 -9.90
C TYR A 99 1.87 14.18 -10.99
N VAL A 100 1.61 13.84 -12.25
CA VAL A 100 2.02 14.66 -13.41
C VAL A 100 0.91 15.67 -13.75
N PRO A 101 1.15 16.99 -13.63
CA PRO A 101 0.18 18.01 -14.00
C PRO A 101 -0.33 17.81 -15.44
N GLY A 102 -1.66 17.93 -15.62
CA GLY A 102 -2.29 17.75 -16.93
C GLY A 102 -2.61 16.29 -17.30
N LYS A 103 -2.11 15.29 -16.56
CA LYS A 103 -2.39 13.85 -16.82
C LYS A 103 -3.55 13.32 -15.97
N GLY A 104 -4.11 14.10 -15.06
CA GLY A 104 -5.19 13.68 -14.17
C GLY A 104 -4.75 12.76 -13.03
N LEU A 105 -5.71 12.12 -12.37
CA LEU A 105 -5.52 11.11 -11.33
C LEU A 105 -4.69 11.59 -10.12
N ALA A 106 -4.78 12.88 -9.76
CA ALA A 106 -3.95 13.46 -8.70
C ALA A 106 -4.10 12.75 -7.36
N ASN A 107 -5.34 12.44 -6.96
CA ASN A 107 -5.61 11.78 -5.68
C ASN A 107 -5.11 10.34 -5.69
N TYR A 108 -5.45 9.57 -6.74
CA TYR A 108 -5.05 8.18 -6.92
C TYR A 108 -3.51 8.02 -6.92
N ASN A 109 -2.81 8.82 -7.73
CA ASN A 109 -1.35 8.79 -7.79
C ASN A 109 -0.73 9.17 -6.44
N THR A 110 -1.28 10.18 -5.74
CA THR A 110 -0.78 10.63 -4.44
C THR A 110 -0.97 9.57 -3.37
N ALA A 111 -2.16 8.96 -3.29
CA ALA A 111 -2.47 7.93 -2.30
C ALA A 111 -1.55 6.71 -2.44
N LEU A 112 -1.42 6.16 -3.65
CA LEU A 112 -0.55 5.01 -3.88
C LEU A 112 0.93 5.32 -3.68
N SER A 113 1.40 6.51 -4.10
CA SER A 113 2.78 6.93 -3.84
C SER A 113 3.07 7.07 -2.34
N MET A 114 2.12 7.63 -1.59
CA MET A 114 2.22 7.72 -0.13
C MET A 114 2.26 6.32 0.51
N MET A 115 1.42 5.37 0.05
CA MET A 115 1.46 3.98 0.52
C MET A 115 2.83 3.32 0.28
N ALA A 116 3.45 3.55 -0.88
CA ALA A 116 4.78 3.01 -1.17
C ALA A 116 5.85 3.57 -0.25
N MET A 117 5.79 4.86 0.05
CA MET A 117 6.71 5.52 0.99
C MET A 117 6.51 5.00 2.42
N LEU A 118 5.26 4.84 2.87
CA LEU A 118 4.94 4.26 4.17
C LEU A 118 5.43 2.81 4.29
N ALA A 119 5.20 1.99 3.26
CA ALA A 119 5.60 0.59 3.24
C ALA A 119 7.13 0.41 3.26
N SER A 120 7.89 1.41 2.81
CA SER A 120 9.36 1.40 2.88
C SER A 120 9.89 1.47 4.31
N GLY A 121 9.16 2.12 5.22
CA GLY A 121 9.60 2.39 6.58
C GLY A 121 10.77 3.39 6.69
N ASP A 122 11.17 4.04 5.58
CA ASP A 122 12.28 4.99 5.56
C ASP A 122 11.82 6.39 5.99
N GLU A 123 12.30 6.83 7.13
CA GLU A 123 11.92 8.11 7.74
C GLU A 123 12.20 9.35 6.87
N LYS A 124 13.09 9.23 5.88
CA LYS A 124 13.35 10.33 4.93
C LYS A 124 12.10 10.77 4.18
N TYR A 125 11.11 9.87 4.03
CA TYR A 125 9.85 10.18 3.34
C TYR A 125 8.80 10.85 4.24
N ASN A 126 8.99 10.88 5.57
CA ASN A 126 8.00 11.43 6.51
C ASN A 126 7.51 12.85 6.15
N PRO A 127 8.39 13.81 5.77
CA PRO A 127 7.92 15.14 5.38
C PRO A 127 7.01 15.13 4.14
N THR A 128 7.30 14.24 3.18
CA THR A 128 6.48 14.06 1.96
C THR A 128 5.15 13.40 2.30
N ILE A 129 5.17 12.34 3.11
CA ILE A 129 3.97 11.63 3.57
C ILE A 129 3.00 12.58 4.28
N ILE A 130 3.51 13.44 5.18
CA ILE A 130 2.69 14.42 5.89
C ILE A 130 2.00 15.39 4.93
N LYS A 131 2.72 15.92 3.94
CA LYS A 131 2.17 16.84 2.95
C LYS A 131 1.16 16.15 2.03
N ALA A 132 1.47 14.92 1.59
CA ALA A 132 0.58 14.11 0.76
C ALA A 132 -0.73 13.80 1.50
N ARG A 133 -0.66 13.39 2.75
CA ARG A 133 -1.84 13.20 3.61
C ARG A 133 -2.67 14.48 3.74
N GLN A 134 -2.02 15.63 4.00
CA GLN A 134 -2.72 16.92 4.07
C GLN A 134 -3.39 17.28 2.75
N PHE A 135 -2.76 16.95 1.62
CA PHE A 135 -3.38 17.13 0.30
C PHE A 135 -4.64 16.27 0.19
N LEU A 136 -4.57 14.95 0.46
CA LEU A 136 -5.71 14.03 0.35
C LEU A 136 -6.87 14.40 1.26
N VAL A 137 -6.59 14.79 2.50
CA VAL A 137 -7.64 15.27 3.44
C VAL A 137 -8.42 16.46 2.85
N ARG A 138 -7.75 17.36 2.13
CA ARG A 138 -8.42 18.49 1.46
C ARG A 138 -9.21 18.11 0.21
N GLN A 139 -9.07 16.88 -0.28
CA GLN A 139 -9.80 16.36 -1.45
C GLN A 139 -11.09 15.64 -1.07
N GLN A 140 -11.33 15.44 0.23
CA GLN A 140 -12.57 14.83 0.70
C GLN A 140 -13.76 15.74 0.39
N TRP A 141 -14.82 15.13 -0.08
CA TRP A 141 -16.08 15.83 -0.29
C TRP A 141 -16.73 16.20 1.03
N ASP A 142 -17.30 17.38 1.08
CA ASP A 142 -18.03 17.95 2.21
C ASP A 142 -19.19 18.76 1.61
N LEU A 143 -20.27 18.05 1.32
CA LEU A 143 -21.49 18.58 0.71
C LEU A 143 -22.49 18.93 1.81
N GLY A 144 -23.44 19.82 1.50
CA GLY A 144 -24.41 20.26 2.50
C GLY A 144 -23.82 21.28 3.48
N VAL A 145 -23.88 21.01 4.79
CA VAL A 145 -23.36 21.90 5.83
C VAL A 145 -21.92 21.58 6.12
N LYS A 146 -21.03 22.50 5.82
CA LYS A 146 -19.57 22.30 5.97
C LYS A 146 -19.20 21.76 7.36
N GLY A 147 -18.40 20.69 7.35
CA GLY A 147 -17.93 20.01 8.57
C GLY A 147 -18.98 19.12 9.22
N LYS A 148 -20.08 18.81 8.54
CA LYS A 148 -21.09 17.85 9.00
C LYS A 148 -21.17 16.67 8.05
N THR A 149 -21.50 15.51 8.58
CA THR A 149 -21.76 14.29 7.80
C THR A 149 -23.27 14.24 7.52
N ASP A 150 -23.74 15.10 6.65
CA ASP A 150 -25.16 15.26 6.32
C ASP A 150 -25.52 14.91 4.87
N HIS A 151 -24.53 14.46 4.09
CA HIS A 151 -24.72 14.01 2.72
C HIS A 151 -24.06 12.63 2.50
N PRO A 152 -24.68 11.72 1.72
CA PRO A 152 -24.16 10.36 1.50
C PRO A 152 -22.76 10.28 0.87
N LEU A 153 -22.29 11.35 0.23
CA LEU A 153 -20.97 11.42 -0.40
C LEU A 153 -19.91 12.11 0.47
N ASP A 154 -20.27 12.56 1.68
CA ASP A 154 -19.31 13.21 2.58
C ASP A 154 -18.18 12.27 2.98
N GLY A 155 -16.96 12.79 3.00
CA GLY A 155 -15.75 12.01 3.21
C GLY A 155 -15.26 11.25 1.97
N GLY A 156 -16.04 11.25 0.88
CA GLY A 156 -15.67 10.58 -0.36
C GLY A 156 -14.48 11.27 -1.06
N VAL A 157 -13.63 10.46 -1.68
CA VAL A 157 -12.49 10.91 -2.50
C VAL A 157 -12.63 10.33 -3.90
N GLY A 158 -12.46 11.17 -4.93
CA GLY A 158 -12.40 10.73 -6.32
C GLY A 158 -10.97 10.63 -6.85
N TYR A 159 -10.82 10.34 -8.13
CA TYR A 159 -9.52 10.29 -8.81
C TYR A 159 -8.77 11.63 -8.80
N GLY A 160 -9.48 12.72 -8.61
CA GLY A 160 -8.96 14.09 -8.66
C GLY A 160 -8.87 14.66 -10.08
N ASN A 161 -8.67 15.99 -10.17
CA ASN A 161 -8.59 16.75 -11.42
C ASN A 161 -9.76 16.49 -12.37
N SER A 162 -9.55 15.73 -13.47
CA SER A 162 -10.55 15.47 -14.50
C SER A 162 -11.71 14.55 -14.04
N TYR A 163 -11.56 13.89 -12.89
CA TYR A 163 -12.54 12.98 -12.31
C TYR A 163 -12.80 13.35 -10.85
N PRO A 164 -13.53 14.45 -10.61
CA PRO A 164 -13.68 14.99 -9.26
C PRO A 164 -14.67 14.21 -8.39
N HIS A 165 -15.60 13.44 -8.98
CA HIS A 165 -16.62 12.72 -8.21
C HIS A 165 -15.99 11.65 -7.31
N GLY A 166 -16.48 11.57 -6.08
CA GLY A 166 -16.07 10.55 -5.12
C GLY A 166 -16.48 9.16 -5.59
N ASP A 167 -15.61 8.19 -5.37
CA ASP A 167 -15.87 6.78 -5.63
C ASP A 167 -15.29 5.90 -4.52
N LEU A 168 -15.81 4.68 -4.39
CA LEU A 168 -15.44 3.78 -3.31
C LEU A 168 -13.96 3.37 -3.35
N ASN A 169 -13.43 3.12 -4.55
CA ASN A 169 -12.06 2.65 -4.72
C ASN A 169 -11.05 3.70 -4.25
N ASN A 170 -11.21 4.96 -4.68
CA ASN A 170 -10.33 6.05 -4.25
C ASN A 170 -10.53 6.41 -2.79
N THR A 171 -11.76 6.35 -2.27
CA THR A 171 -12.04 6.60 -0.86
C THR A 171 -11.34 5.58 0.05
N LEU A 172 -11.28 4.31 -0.36
CA LEU A 172 -10.58 3.26 0.38
C LEU A 172 -9.05 3.35 0.28
N THR A 173 -8.54 3.96 -0.79
CA THR A 173 -7.09 4.05 -1.04
C THR A 173 -6.47 5.31 -0.42
N ALA A 174 -7.23 6.38 -0.26
CA ALA A 174 -6.79 7.66 0.27
C ALA A 174 -6.72 7.68 1.79
#